data_04184e118805c94378188d36b041a63c
#
_entry.id   04184e118805c94378188d36b041a63c
#
_cell.length_a   1.000
_cell.length_b   1.000
_cell.length_c   1.000
_cell.angle_alpha   90.00
_cell.angle_beta   90.00
_cell.angle_gamma   90.00
#
_symmetry.space_group_name_H-M   'P 1'
#
loop_
_entity.id
_entity.type
_entity.pdbx_description
1 polymer ?
#
loop_
_entity_poly.entity_id
_entity_poly.type
_entity_poly.pdbx_seq_one_letter_code
_entity_poly.pdbx_strand_id
1 'polypeptide(L)'
;MAAENKKQFIRIRGANENNLKNLSVDIPRDKFVVLTGLSGSGKSSLAFDTIYAEGQRRYMESLSSYARQFLGQMEKPDVESIEGLPPAISIDQKSTNRNPRSTVGTVTEIYDYFRLLYARVGIPHCPKCGKVIAKQTVDQMVDQIMELPERTKIQLLAPVVRGRKGTHAKLLDQARRSGYVRAEIDGNVYELSEEITLDKNIKHTIAIIVDRLIVKPGIEKRLTDSLETVLNLADGLAVVDTMDGNYMNFSQSFSCPDCGVSIDEIEPRSFSFNNPFGACPECLGLGYKMEFDPDLMIPDKSLSISEGAIVVMGWQSCTDKSSFTNAILNALCREYGFDLDTPFKDYPKKIQDIILYGTGGHSVKVYYKGQRGEGVYDVAFPGLIRNVEQRYKETGSESMKQEYESFMQITPCKACKGQRLKKESLAVTVADKNIYEITNMSIDKLKRFLAEMQLSPQQQLIGRQILKEIRARVGFLADVGLEYLSLARATGTLSGGEAQRIQIGRAHV
;
A
#
# COMPACT_ATOMS: atom_id res chain seq x y z
N MET A 1 47.55 33.40 -19.92
CA MET A 1 46.54 34.30 -19.27
C MET A 1 45.16 34.30 -19.95
N ALA A 2 45.00 34.23 -21.28
CA ALA A 2 43.66 34.21 -21.90
C ALA A 2 42.88 32.88 -21.75
N ALA A 3 43.54 31.74 -21.64
CA ALA A 3 42.90 30.43 -21.51
C ALA A 3 42.42 30.12 -20.07
N GLU A 4 43.08 30.63 -19.05
CA GLU A 4 42.69 30.50 -17.65
C GLU A 4 41.44 31.34 -17.31
N ASN A 5 41.28 32.48 -17.97
CA ASN A 5 40.13 33.36 -17.73
C ASN A 5 38.80 32.79 -18.29
N LYS A 6 38.84 31.83 -19.24
CA LYS A 6 37.64 31.16 -19.79
C LYS A 6 36.97 30.21 -18.81
N LYS A 7 37.69 29.66 -17.83
CA LYS A 7 37.18 28.69 -16.86
C LYS A 7 36.55 29.31 -15.60
N GLN A 8 36.69 30.62 -15.40
CA GLN A 8 36.23 31.28 -14.18
C GLN A 8 34.79 31.80 -14.25
N PHE A 9 34.20 31.90 -15.44
CA PHE A 9 32.87 32.47 -15.64
C PHE A 9 32.06 31.64 -16.62
N ILE A 10 30.73 31.60 -16.36
CA ILE A 10 29.73 31.24 -17.37
C ILE A 10 29.41 32.53 -18.12
N ARG A 11 29.72 32.59 -19.40
CA ARG A 11 29.50 33.77 -20.23
C ARG A 11 28.31 33.58 -21.12
N ILE A 12 27.29 34.39 -20.94
CA ILE A 12 26.04 34.36 -21.70
C ILE A 12 26.04 35.59 -22.60
N ARG A 13 25.70 35.40 -23.89
CA ARG A 13 25.59 36.47 -24.87
C ARG A 13 24.29 36.31 -25.63
N GLY A 14 23.56 37.44 -25.73
CA GLY A 14 22.37 37.52 -26.58
C GLY A 14 21.23 36.60 -26.15
N ALA A 15 20.91 36.46 -24.86
CA ALA A 15 19.79 35.64 -24.40
C ALA A 15 18.46 36.38 -24.62
N ASN A 16 17.54 35.73 -25.37
CA ASN A 16 16.23 36.27 -25.74
C ASN A 16 15.09 35.37 -25.31
N GLU A 17 15.34 34.34 -24.49
CA GLU A 17 14.31 33.36 -24.07
C GLU A 17 13.17 34.05 -23.31
N ASN A 18 11.93 33.78 -23.69
CA ASN A 18 10.71 34.37 -23.13
C ASN A 18 10.72 35.92 -23.13
N ASN A 19 10.90 36.53 -21.95
CA ASN A 19 10.90 37.99 -21.78
C ASN A 19 12.29 38.60 -21.64
N LEU A 20 13.37 37.84 -21.87
CA LEU A 20 14.72 38.35 -21.93
C LEU A 20 14.89 39.21 -23.21
N LYS A 21 15.68 40.25 -23.11
CA LYS A 21 15.90 41.24 -24.20
C LYS A 21 17.37 41.34 -24.51
N ASN A 22 17.90 40.42 -25.29
CA ASN A 22 19.30 40.35 -25.71
C ASN A 22 20.28 40.49 -24.53
N LEU A 23 19.97 39.71 -23.45
CA LEU A 23 20.72 39.80 -22.21
C LEU A 23 22.12 39.18 -22.36
N SER A 24 23.16 39.94 -21.99
CA SER A 24 24.53 39.45 -21.90
C SER A 24 25.04 39.61 -20.46
N VAL A 25 25.55 38.52 -19.87
CA VAL A 25 26.00 38.51 -18.47
C VAL A 25 27.11 37.47 -18.25
N ASP A 26 28.06 37.79 -17.39
CA ASP A 26 29.12 36.89 -16.94
C ASP A 26 28.83 36.48 -15.48
N ILE A 27 28.61 35.19 -15.27
CA ILE A 27 28.29 34.58 -13.96
C ILE A 27 29.54 33.88 -13.45
N PRO A 28 30.08 34.23 -12.26
CA PRO A 28 31.26 33.56 -11.72
C PRO A 28 30.96 32.09 -11.40
N ARG A 29 31.89 31.20 -11.74
CA ARG A 29 31.84 29.79 -11.39
C ARG A 29 32.35 29.56 -9.96
N ASP A 30 31.94 28.44 -9.39
CA ASP A 30 32.38 28.00 -8.05
C ASP A 30 32.06 29.02 -6.94
N LYS A 31 30.99 29.80 -7.14
CA LYS A 31 30.47 30.82 -6.22
C LYS A 31 28.95 30.62 -6.01
N PHE A 32 28.48 31.04 -4.83
CA PHE A 32 27.06 31.18 -4.59
C PHE A 32 26.57 32.49 -5.25
N VAL A 33 25.72 32.35 -6.26
CA VAL A 33 25.19 33.47 -7.06
C VAL A 33 23.70 33.58 -6.86
N VAL A 34 23.18 34.76 -6.56
CA VAL A 34 21.77 35.04 -6.37
C VAL A 34 21.25 35.93 -7.49
N LEU A 35 20.21 35.45 -8.21
CA LEU A 35 19.48 36.25 -9.20
C LEU A 35 18.30 36.96 -8.51
N THR A 36 18.32 38.29 -8.47
CA THR A 36 17.27 39.12 -7.85
C THR A 36 16.55 39.97 -8.87
N GLY A 37 15.33 40.39 -8.55
CA GLY A 37 14.55 41.27 -9.44
C GLY A 37 13.05 41.13 -9.19
N LEU A 38 12.24 41.96 -9.82
CA LEU A 38 10.80 41.96 -9.74
C LEU A 38 10.20 40.66 -10.33
N SER A 39 8.95 40.33 -9.93
CA SER A 39 8.23 39.25 -10.59
C SER A 39 8.09 39.54 -12.11
N GLY A 40 8.30 38.54 -12.96
CA GLY A 40 8.26 38.71 -14.41
C GLY A 40 9.53 39.34 -15.02
N SER A 41 10.60 39.59 -14.25
CA SER A 41 11.85 40.19 -14.79
C SER A 41 12.76 39.21 -15.55
N GLY A 42 12.35 37.95 -15.77
CA GLY A 42 13.13 36.98 -16.53
C GLY A 42 14.13 36.16 -15.71
N LYS A 43 14.12 36.21 -14.36
CA LYS A 43 15.05 35.41 -13.52
C LYS A 43 14.97 33.91 -13.80
N SER A 44 13.74 33.39 -13.86
CA SER A 44 13.50 31.98 -14.16
C SER A 44 13.88 31.64 -15.60
N SER A 45 13.56 32.52 -16.55
CA SER A 45 13.91 32.34 -17.96
C SER A 45 15.43 32.29 -18.17
N LEU A 46 16.19 33.11 -17.44
CA LEU A 46 17.65 33.05 -17.48
C LEU A 46 18.18 31.74 -16.84
N ALA A 47 17.71 31.40 -15.65
CA ALA A 47 18.25 30.26 -14.90
C ALA A 47 17.85 28.92 -15.51
N PHE A 48 16.54 28.72 -15.78
CA PHE A 48 15.99 27.41 -16.19
C PHE A 48 15.90 27.30 -17.72
N ASP A 49 15.26 28.26 -18.37
CA ASP A 49 14.96 28.17 -19.80
C ASP A 49 16.18 28.48 -20.69
N THR A 50 17.21 29.15 -20.15
CA THR A 50 18.45 29.47 -20.89
C THR A 50 19.65 28.64 -20.40
N ILE A 51 20.11 28.84 -19.14
CA ILE A 51 21.35 28.23 -18.64
C ILE A 51 21.21 26.73 -18.48
N TYR A 52 20.20 26.30 -17.75
CA TYR A 52 19.96 24.87 -17.48
C TYR A 52 19.59 24.14 -18.77
N ALA A 53 18.67 24.67 -19.56
CA ALA A 53 18.25 24.09 -20.84
C ALA A 53 19.43 23.84 -21.79
N GLU A 54 20.32 24.79 -21.95
CA GLU A 54 21.53 24.62 -22.79
C GLU A 54 22.50 23.60 -22.17
N GLY A 55 22.68 23.61 -20.85
CA GLY A 55 23.52 22.62 -20.17
C GLY A 55 23.01 21.20 -20.39
N GLN A 56 21.71 21.00 -20.24
CA GLN A 56 21.04 19.72 -20.47
C GLN A 56 21.13 19.30 -21.95
N ARG A 57 20.89 20.22 -22.88
CA ARG A 57 21.00 19.96 -24.33
C ARG A 57 22.39 19.45 -24.69
N ARG A 58 23.46 20.12 -24.22
CA ARG A 58 24.85 19.68 -24.45
C ARG A 58 25.17 18.34 -23.82
N TYR A 59 24.65 18.09 -22.64
CA TYR A 59 24.80 16.78 -21.98
C TYR A 59 24.14 15.68 -22.82
N MET A 60 22.92 15.92 -23.28
CA MET A 60 22.17 14.98 -24.14
C MET A 60 22.88 14.73 -25.47
N GLU A 61 23.47 15.75 -26.08
CA GLU A 61 24.26 15.59 -27.32
C GLU A 61 25.52 14.74 -27.13
N SER A 62 26.08 14.72 -25.92
CA SER A 62 27.23 13.88 -25.59
C SER A 62 26.89 12.39 -25.44
N LEU A 63 25.60 12.03 -25.30
CA LEU A 63 25.13 10.66 -25.16
C LEU A 63 25.11 9.90 -26.51
N SER A 64 25.09 8.58 -26.43
CA SER A 64 24.97 7.72 -27.61
C SER A 64 23.70 8.00 -28.42
N SER A 65 23.72 7.71 -29.72
CA SER A 65 22.56 7.88 -30.60
C SER A 65 21.35 7.09 -30.12
N TYR A 66 21.57 5.91 -29.52
CA TYR A 66 20.54 5.07 -28.93
C TYR A 66 19.87 5.76 -27.73
N ALA A 67 20.64 6.31 -26.78
CA ALA A 67 20.11 7.01 -25.63
C ALA A 67 19.31 8.26 -26.04
N ARG A 68 19.74 8.99 -27.07
CA ARG A 68 19.02 10.17 -27.60
C ARG A 68 17.64 9.86 -28.16
N GLN A 69 17.42 8.68 -28.75
CA GLN A 69 16.11 8.26 -29.26
C GLN A 69 15.05 8.14 -28.15
N PHE A 70 15.45 7.74 -26.94
CA PHE A 70 14.54 7.59 -25.80
C PHE A 70 14.27 8.89 -25.04
N LEU A 71 15.21 9.82 -25.06
CA LEU A 71 15.16 11.05 -24.27
C LEU A 71 14.57 12.25 -25.03
N GLY A 72 14.38 12.11 -26.34
CA GLY A 72 13.86 13.16 -27.21
C GLY A 72 14.92 14.20 -27.59
N GLN A 73 14.63 15.01 -28.63
CA GLN A 73 15.43 16.17 -28.98
C GLN A 73 15.00 17.36 -28.13
N MET A 74 15.98 18.05 -27.51
CA MET A 74 15.72 19.30 -26.81
C MET A 74 15.97 20.46 -27.79
N GLU A 75 15.05 21.40 -27.82
CA GLU A 75 15.22 22.62 -28.60
C GLU A 75 16.38 23.45 -28.04
N LYS A 76 17.10 24.13 -28.93
CA LYS A 76 18.16 25.05 -28.53
C LYS A 76 17.53 26.34 -27.99
N PRO A 77 17.90 26.78 -26.77
CA PRO A 77 17.41 28.04 -26.23
C PRO A 77 17.77 29.22 -27.18
N ASP A 78 16.94 30.25 -27.18
CA ASP A 78 17.20 31.48 -27.94
C ASP A 78 18.29 32.30 -27.27
N VAL A 79 19.51 31.93 -27.58
CA VAL A 79 20.75 32.56 -27.07
C VAL A 79 21.85 32.48 -28.13
N GLU A 80 22.61 33.55 -28.31
CA GLU A 80 23.71 33.56 -29.26
C GLU A 80 24.81 32.58 -28.86
N SER A 81 25.30 32.69 -27.63
CA SER A 81 26.31 31.76 -27.09
C SER A 81 26.32 31.69 -25.58
N ILE A 82 26.65 30.48 -25.06
CA ILE A 82 26.98 30.25 -23.64
C ILE A 82 28.31 29.52 -23.58
N GLU A 83 29.31 30.14 -22.96
CA GLU A 83 30.63 29.56 -22.73
C GLU A 83 30.85 29.23 -21.25
N GLY A 84 31.70 28.24 -20.95
CA GLY A 84 32.11 27.88 -19.58
C GLY A 84 31.03 27.16 -18.74
N LEU A 85 29.96 26.69 -19.38
CA LEU A 85 28.86 26.00 -18.70
C LEU A 85 29.30 24.60 -18.21
N PRO A 86 29.22 24.32 -16.89
CA PRO A 86 29.44 22.98 -16.36
C PRO A 86 28.19 22.11 -16.56
N PRO A 87 28.26 20.77 -16.29
CA PRO A 87 27.08 19.98 -16.09
C PRO A 87 26.17 20.61 -15.04
N ALA A 88 24.88 20.71 -15.33
CA ALA A 88 23.93 21.45 -14.49
C ALA A 88 22.81 20.55 -13.99
N ILE A 89 22.37 20.80 -12.76
CA ILE A 89 21.18 20.22 -12.16
C ILE A 89 20.21 21.36 -11.86
N SER A 90 18.95 21.19 -12.23
CA SER A 90 17.88 22.14 -11.93
C SER A 90 17.00 21.62 -10.81
N ILE A 91 16.71 22.50 -9.86
CA ILE A 91 15.75 22.26 -8.78
C ILE A 91 14.66 23.32 -8.89
N ASP A 92 13.60 22.95 -9.58
CA ASP A 92 12.51 23.87 -9.89
C ASP A 92 11.55 24.03 -8.69
N GLN A 93 10.97 25.23 -8.59
CA GLN A 93 9.92 25.54 -7.61
C GLN A 93 8.56 24.96 -8.01
N LYS A 94 8.43 24.38 -9.21
CA LYS A 94 7.17 23.87 -9.74
C LYS A 94 6.70 22.61 -9.07
N SER A 95 5.45 22.70 -8.66
CA SER A 95 4.46 21.67 -8.42
C SER A 95 4.86 20.53 -7.50
N THR A 96 4.31 20.59 -6.32
CA THR A 96 3.94 19.41 -5.54
C THR A 96 3.41 18.35 -6.49
N ASN A 97 4.10 17.23 -6.57
CA ASN A 97 3.66 16.08 -7.33
C ASN A 97 2.28 15.66 -6.81
N ARG A 98 1.23 15.82 -7.63
CA ARG A 98 -0.16 15.50 -7.25
C ARG A 98 -0.45 14.01 -7.18
N ASN A 99 0.55 13.16 -7.39
CA ASN A 99 0.37 11.73 -7.29
C ASN A 99 0.12 11.34 -5.81
N PRO A 100 -1.08 10.81 -5.47
CA PRO A 100 -1.45 10.49 -4.08
C PRO A 100 -0.59 9.37 -3.46
N ARG A 101 0.15 8.63 -4.28
CA ARG A 101 1.07 7.58 -3.83
C ARG A 101 2.48 8.08 -3.56
N SER A 102 2.81 9.32 -3.96
CA SER A 102 4.13 9.90 -3.76
C SER A 102 4.29 10.42 -2.33
N THR A 103 5.33 9.99 -1.64
CA THR A 103 5.67 10.40 -0.27
C THR A 103 7.09 10.92 -0.19
N VAL A 104 7.44 11.61 0.89
CA VAL A 104 8.82 12.05 1.15
C VAL A 104 9.78 10.86 1.03
N GLY A 105 9.45 9.72 1.65
CA GLY A 105 10.30 8.52 1.60
C GLY A 105 10.49 7.94 0.19
N THR A 106 9.47 8.00 -0.69
CA THR A 106 9.60 7.50 -2.07
C THR A 106 10.37 8.46 -2.96
N VAL A 107 10.20 9.77 -2.79
CA VAL A 107 10.93 10.78 -3.59
C VAL A 107 12.40 10.83 -3.22
N THR A 108 12.74 10.62 -1.95
CA THR A 108 14.12 10.56 -1.46
C THR A 108 14.78 9.19 -1.62
N GLU A 109 14.04 8.19 -2.14
CA GLU A 109 14.48 6.80 -2.26
C GLU A 109 14.76 6.09 -0.91
N ILE A 110 14.62 6.81 0.22
CA ILE A 110 14.85 6.22 1.56
C ILE A 110 13.90 5.04 1.80
N TYR A 111 12.66 5.12 1.30
CA TYR A 111 11.70 4.04 1.42
C TYR A 111 12.16 2.75 0.71
N ASP A 112 12.88 2.84 -0.39
CA ASP A 112 13.39 1.69 -1.13
C ASP A 112 14.51 0.99 -0.34
N TYR A 113 15.37 1.75 0.35
CA TYR A 113 16.33 1.17 1.27
C TYR A 113 15.66 0.52 2.49
N PHE A 114 14.58 1.07 3.03
CA PHE A 114 13.80 0.40 4.08
C PHE A 114 13.17 -0.89 3.59
N ARG A 115 12.59 -0.91 2.39
CA ARG A 115 12.05 -2.14 1.79
C ARG A 115 13.13 -3.22 1.69
N LEU A 116 14.33 -2.84 1.27
CA LEU A 116 15.46 -3.77 1.21
C LEU A 116 15.90 -4.23 2.60
N LEU A 117 15.96 -3.32 3.58
CA LEU A 117 16.30 -3.65 4.96
C LEU A 117 15.32 -4.67 5.54
N TYR A 118 14.01 -4.39 5.45
CA TYR A 118 12.97 -5.29 5.96
C TYR A 118 12.96 -6.66 5.27
N ALA A 119 13.27 -6.71 3.98
CA ALA A 119 13.37 -7.98 3.26
C ALA A 119 14.60 -8.80 3.65
N ARG A 120 15.70 -8.17 4.12
CA ARG A 120 16.96 -8.85 4.41
C ARG A 120 17.16 -9.18 5.88
N VAL A 121 16.70 -8.32 6.78
CA VAL A 121 16.94 -8.48 8.24
C VAL A 121 15.65 -8.47 9.05
N GLY A 122 14.48 -8.29 8.42
CA GLY A 122 13.19 -8.29 9.08
C GLY A 122 12.84 -9.65 9.70
N ILE A 123 12.23 -9.61 10.87
CA ILE A 123 11.72 -10.78 11.58
C ILE A 123 10.21 -10.87 11.32
N PRO A 124 9.73 -11.90 10.61
CA PRO A 124 8.32 -12.07 10.36
C PRO A 124 7.57 -12.61 11.58
N HIS A 125 6.39 -12.09 11.80
CA HIS A 125 5.48 -12.50 12.84
C HIS A 125 4.15 -12.96 12.25
N CYS A 126 3.45 -13.82 12.95
CA CYS A 126 2.10 -14.20 12.56
C CYS A 126 1.15 -13.00 12.67
N PRO A 127 0.44 -12.59 11.61
CA PRO A 127 -0.48 -11.45 11.67
C PRO A 127 -1.73 -11.72 12.53
N LYS A 128 -1.95 -12.97 12.98
CA LYS A 128 -3.07 -13.35 13.88
C LYS A 128 -2.65 -13.45 15.34
N CYS A 129 -1.56 -14.17 15.65
CA CYS A 129 -1.14 -14.44 17.03
C CYS A 129 0.14 -13.71 17.47
N GLY A 130 0.85 -13.03 16.55
CA GLY A 130 2.07 -12.28 16.86
C GLY A 130 3.32 -13.13 17.08
N LYS A 131 3.24 -14.46 17.07
CA LYS A 131 4.43 -15.32 17.23
C LYS A 131 5.39 -15.15 16.06
N VAL A 132 6.69 -15.21 16.34
CA VAL A 132 7.73 -15.21 15.33
C VAL A 132 7.56 -16.41 14.39
N ILE A 133 7.66 -16.17 13.10
CA ILE A 133 7.65 -17.20 12.06
C ILE A 133 9.04 -17.29 11.47
N ALA A 134 9.66 -18.47 11.59
CA ALA A 134 10.97 -18.73 11.01
C ALA A 134 10.89 -19.89 10.01
N LYS A 135 11.68 -19.81 8.93
CA LYS A 135 12.00 -21.00 8.13
C LYS A 135 12.98 -21.83 8.93
N GLN A 136 12.70 -23.12 9.02
CA GLN A 136 13.62 -24.09 9.64
C GLN A 136 14.14 -25.03 8.55
N THR A 137 15.42 -25.32 8.56
CA THR A 137 15.98 -26.40 7.74
C THR A 137 15.66 -27.76 8.39
N VAL A 138 15.70 -28.83 7.59
CA VAL A 138 15.47 -30.18 8.13
C VAL A 138 16.49 -30.52 9.22
N ASP A 139 17.76 -30.11 9.03
CA ASP A 139 18.82 -30.34 10.05
C ASP A 139 18.47 -29.65 11.37
N GLN A 140 18.00 -28.39 11.33
CA GLN A 140 17.57 -27.67 12.54
C GLN A 140 16.37 -28.34 13.23
N MET A 141 15.45 -28.93 12.46
CA MET A 141 14.32 -29.68 13.01
C MET A 141 14.82 -30.96 13.69
N VAL A 142 15.74 -31.68 13.04
CA VAL A 142 16.37 -32.88 13.59
C VAL A 142 17.09 -32.55 14.89
N ASP A 143 17.93 -31.52 14.90
CA ASP A 143 18.67 -31.09 16.09
C ASP A 143 17.74 -30.84 17.28
N GLN A 144 16.66 -30.05 17.05
CA GLN A 144 15.66 -29.75 18.09
C GLN A 144 14.91 -30.99 18.59
N ILE A 145 14.61 -31.96 17.72
CA ILE A 145 13.95 -33.19 18.12
C ILE A 145 14.95 -34.09 18.92
N MET A 146 16.23 -34.08 18.56
CA MET A 146 17.26 -34.83 19.25
C MET A 146 17.64 -34.23 20.63
N GLU A 147 17.26 -32.97 20.91
CA GLU A 147 17.35 -32.36 22.25
C GLU A 147 16.33 -32.96 23.26
N LEU A 148 15.31 -33.66 22.77
CA LEU A 148 14.38 -34.36 23.67
C LEU A 148 15.07 -35.43 24.48
N PRO A 149 14.57 -35.75 25.71
CA PRO A 149 15.16 -36.82 26.55
C PRO A 149 15.21 -38.14 25.81
N GLU A 150 16.32 -38.89 26.02
CA GLU A 150 16.45 -40.24 25.49
C GLU A 150 15.25 -41.12 25.86
N ARG A 151 14.84 -42.00 24.94
CA ARG A 151 13.66 -42.88 25.03
C ARG A 151 12.31 -42.17 24.94
N THR A 152 12.27 -40.86 24.66
CA THR A 152 10.99 -40.21 24.33
C THR A 152 10.41 -40.84 23.08
N LYS A 153 9.13 -41.25 23.17
CA LYS A 153 8.36 -41.76 22.03
C LYS A 153 7.80 -40.58 21.27
N ILE A 154 8.01 -40.53 19.98
CA ILE A 154 7.51 -39.45 19.11
C ILE A 154 6.74 -40.01 17.92
N GLN A 155 5.75 -39.24 17.45
CA GLN A 155 5.03 -39.46 16.20
C GLN A 155 5.32 -38.28 15.27
N LEU A 156 5.61 -38.55 14.00
CA LEU A 156 5.76 -37.56 12.96
C LEU A 156 4.44 -37.44 12.20
N LEU A 157 3.85 -36.26 12.20
CA LEU A 157 2.54 -35.96 11.67
C LEU A 157 2.64 -34.95 10.53
N ALA A 158 1.99 -35.24 9.42
CA ALA A 158 1.83 -34.33 8.29
C ALA A 158 0.46 -33.65 8.36
N PRO A 159 0.34 -32.37 8.74
CA PRO A 159 -0.93 -31.67 8.91
C PRO A 159 -1.52 -31.24 7.55
N VAL A 160 -2.22 -32.15 6.87
CA VAL A 160 -2.76 -31.97 5.50
C VAL A 160 -4.06 -31.18 5.44
N VAL A 161 -4.84 -31.14 6.53
CA VAL A 161 -6.05 -30.29 6.65
C VAL A 161 -6.02 -29.57 7.99
N ARG A 162 -6.23 -28.25 7.96
CA ARG A 162 -6.21 -27.39 9.16
C ARG A 162 -7.47 -26.54 9.23
N GLY A 163 -8.42 -26.94 10.08
CA GLY A 163 -9.65 -26.21 10.36
C GLY A 163 -10.50 -25.91 9.12
N ARG A 164 -10.59 -26.83 8.17
CA ARG A 164 -11.39 -26.69 6.94
C ARG A 164 -12.65 -27.56 7.00
N LYS A 165 -13.77 -27.01 6.50
CA LYS A 165 -15.02 -27.76 6.32
C LYS A 165 -14.91 -28.73 5.17
N GLY A 166 -15.54 -29.89 5.27
CA GLY A 166 -15.60 -30.89 4.21
C GLY A 166 -15.50 -32.32 4.76
N THR A 167 -15.87 -33.29 3.94
CA THR A 167 -15.76 -34.73 4.29
C THR A 167 -14.33 -35.25 4.13
N HIS A 168 -13.47 -34.55 3.39
CA HIS A 168 -12.08 -34.89 3.08
C HIS A 168 -11.83 -36.34 2.62
N ALA A 169 -12.90 -37.05 2.16
CA ALA A 169 -12.86 -38.48 1.79
C ALA A 169 -11.78 -38.78 0.72
N LYS A 170 -11.66 -37.92 -0.31
CA LYS A 170 -10.65 -38.12 -1.37
C LYS A 170 -9.21 -38.07 -0.81
N LEU A 171 -8.94 -37.17 0.12
CA LEU A 171 -7.61 -37.03 0.73
C LEU A 171 -7.28 -38.25 1.61
N LEU A 172 -8.22 -38.72 2.42
CA LEU A 172 -8.06 -39.91 3.25
C LEU A 172 -7.88 -41.18 2.39
N ASP A 173 -8.62 -41.29 1.30
CA ASP A 173 -8.47 -42.39 0.34
C ASP A 173 -7.10 -42.36 -0.39
N GLN A 174 -6.64 -41.16 -0.77
CA GLN A 174 -5.31 -40.99 -1.34
C GLN A 174 -4.21 -41.38 -0.35
N ALA A 175 -4.30 -40.94 0.92
CA ALA A 175 -3.36 -41.32 1.97
C ALA A 175 -3.31 -42.83 2.18
N ARG A 176 -4.48 -43.50 2.17
CA ARG A 176 -4.61 -44.97 2.25
C ARG A 176 -3.89 -45.66 1.08
N ARG A 177 -4.13 -45.19 -0.16
CA ARG A 177 -3.49 -45.75 -1.37
C ARG A 177 -1.98 -45.52 -1.39
N SER A 178 -1.50 -44.45 -0.78
CA SER A 178 -0.07 -44.17 -0.61
C SER A 178 0.60 -44.99 0.49
N GLY A 179 -0.15 -45.90 1.17
CA GLY A 179 0.39 -46.84 2.13
C GLY A 179 0.44 -46.34 3.58
N TYR A 180 -0.11 -45.13 3.87
CA TYR A 180 -0.23 -44.68 5.25
C TYR A 180 -1.32 -45.48 6.00
N VAL A 181 -1.02 -45.75 7.26
CA VAL A 181 -1.88 -46.64 8.06
C VAL A 181 -2.81 -45.85 8.98
N ARG A 182 -2.37 -44.70 9.46
CA ARG A 182 -3.08 -43.94 10.51
C ARG A 182 -3.14 -42.44 10.21
N ALA A 183 -4.21 -41.83 10.68
CA ALA A 183 -4.35 -40.37 10.69
C ALA A 183 -4.86 -39.91 12.05
N GLU A 184 -4.41 -38.74 12.48
CA GLU A 184 -5.02 -38.01 13.60
C GLU A 184 -6.09 -37.07 13.03
N ILE A 185 -7.32 -37.17 13.52
CA ILE A 185 -8.44 -36.32 13.07
C ILE A 185 -9.06 -35.71 14.31
N ASP A 186 -9.03 -34.40 14.40
CA ASP A 186 -9.60 -33.64 15.53
C ASP A 186 -9.08 -34.12 16.90
N GLY A 187 -7.78 -34.48 16.96
CA GLY A 187 -7.12 -34.98 18.17
C GLY A 187 -7.31 -36.47 18.46
N ASN A 188 -8.03 -37.22 17.61
CA ASN A 188 -8.21 -38.66 17.76
C ASN A 188 -7.50 -39.43 16.65
N VAL A 189 -6.87 -40.54 16.99
CA VAL A 189 -6.15 -41.37 16.02
C VAL A 189 -7.14 -42.41 15.44
N TYR A 190 -7.22 -42.46 14.10
CA TYR A 190 -7.98 -43.38 13.30
C TYR A 190 -7.11 -44.27 12.44
N GLU A 191 -7.53 -45.53 12.22
CA GLU A 191 -6.90 -46.37 11.21
C GLU A 191 -7.50 -46.07 9.83
N LEU A 192 -6.65 -45.78 8.84
CA LEU A 192 -7.11 -45.47 7.48
C LEU A 192 -7.71 -46.68 6.74
N SER A 193 -7.58 -47.91 7.31
CA SER A 193 -8.27 -49.12 6.82
C SER A 193 -9.77 -49.07 7.10
N GLU A 194 -10.22 -48.34 8.10
CA GLU A 194 -11.61 -48.20 8.49
C GLU A 194 -12.31 -47.12 7.63
N GLU A 195 -13.66 -47.19 7.60
CA GLU A 195 -14.47 -46.20 6.93
C GLU A 195 -14.62 -44.96 7.83
N ILE A 196 -13.95 -43.85 7.45
CA ILE A 196 -13.97 -42.61 8.20
C ILE A 196 -14.99 -41.67 7.56
N THR A 197 -16.09 -41.36 8.27
CA THR A 197 -17.12 -40.43 7.83
C THR A 197 -17.05 -39.13 8.62
N LEU A 198 -16.77 -38.00 7.93
CA LEU A 198 -16.67 -36.68 8.55
C LEU A 198 -17.83 -35.78 8.12
N ASP A 199 -18.34 -34.95 9.04
CA ASP A 199 -19.42 -34.00 8.75
C ASP A 199 -18.89 -32.83 7.89
N LYS A 200 -19.50 -32.64 6.71
CA LYS A 200 -19.13 -31.58 5.75
C LYS A 200 -19.30 -30.15 6.30
N ASN A 201 -20.11 -29.97 7.35
CA ASN A 201 -20.43 -28.65 7.91
C ASN A 201 -19.51 -28.24 9.06
N ILE A 202 -18.77 -29.20 9.63
CA ILE A 202 -17.81 -28.98 10.73
C ILE A 202 -16.42 -28.73 10.16
N LYS A 203 -15.62 -27.96 10.87
CA LYS A 203 -14.21 -27.74 10.53
C LYS A 203 -13.39 -28.90 11.11
N HIS A 204 -12.64 -29.58 10.25
CA HIS A 204 -11.76 -30.67 10.64
C HIS A 204 -10.30 -30.29 10.53
N THR A 205 -9.48 -30.88 11.40
CA THR A 205 -8.02 -30.86 11.34
C THR A 205 -7.54 -32.30 11.17
N ILE A 206 -6.79 -32.57 10.09
CA ILE A 206 -6.33 -33.92 9.76
C ILE A 206 -4.83 -33.91 9.60
N ALA A 207 -4.15 -34.77 10.32
CA ALA A 207 -2.71 -35.00 10.17
C ALA A 207 -2.43 -36.50 9.89
N ILE A 208 -1.68 -36.78 8.85
CA ILE A 208 -1.27 -38.16 8.52
C ILE A 208 -0.08 -38.54 9.38
N ILE A 209 -0.14 -39.66 10.07
CA ILE A 209 0.96 -40.20 10.87
C ILE A 209 1.90 -40.94 9.92
N VAL A 210 3.11 -40.36 9.71
CA VAL A 210 4.09 -40.86 8.76
C VAL A 210 5.02 -41.87 9.41
N ASP A 211 5.54 -41.57 10.60
CA ASP A 211 6.44 -42.49 11.31
C ASP A 211 6.29 -42.36 12.85
N ARG A 212 6.71 -43.42 13.57
CA ARG A 212 6.78 -43.46 15.02
C ARG A 212 8.19 -43.86 15.43
N LEU A 213 8.85 -43.04 16.18
CA LEU A 213 10.23 -43.22 16.57
C LEU A 213 10.43 -43.13 18.08
N ILE A 214 11.58 -43.61 18.52
CA ILE A 214 12.02 -43.40 19.90
C ILE A 214 13.34 -42.63 19.81
N VAL A 215 13.45 -41.51 20.49
CA VAL A 215 14.61 -40.67 20.51
C VAL A 215 15.78 -41.43 21.14
N LYS A 216 16.83 -41.67 20.37
CA LYS A 216 18.06 -42.29 20.77
C LYS A 216 19.19 -41.93 19.80
N PRO A 217 20.45 -41.96 20.20
CA PRO A 217 21.57 -41.75 19.30
C PRO A 217 21.51 -42.70 18.09
N GLY A 218 21.79 -42.18 16.89
CA GLY A 218 21.84 -42.94 15.65
C GLY A 218 20.53 -43.05 14.87
N ILE A 219 19.46 -42.33 15.28
CA ILE A 219 18.21 -42.28 14.51
C ILE A 219 18.18 -41.10 13.52
N GLU A 220 19.17 -40.20 13.53
CA GLU A 220 19.19 -38.93 12.83
C GLU A 220 18.82 -39.11 11.35
N LYS A 221 19.46 -40.07 10.67
CA LYS A 221 19.20 -40.36 9.26
C LYS A 221 17.74 -40.74 8.99
N ARG A 222 17.18 -41.67 9.79
CA ARG A 222 15.79 -42.08 9.64
C ARG A 222 14.82 -40.96 9.99
N LEU A 223 15.16 -40.15 11.01
CA LEU A 223 14.37 -38.97 11.36
C LEU A 223 14.36 -37.95 10.25
N THR A 224 15.51 -37.67 9.59
CA THR A 224 15.63 -36.82 8.42
C THR A 224 14.73 -37.30 7.28
N ASP A 225 14.87 -38.59 6.88
CA ASP A 225 14.06 -39.15 5.77
C ASP A 225 12.57 -39.09 6.05
N SER A 226 12.16 -39.34 7.32
CA SER A 226 10.76 -39.27 7.72
C SER A 226 10.24 -37.82 7.78
N LEU A 227 11.05 -36.85 8.25
CA LEU A 227 10.71 -35.43 8.24
C LEU A 227 10.56 -34.91 6.82
N GLU A 228 11.47 -35.26 5.89
CA GLU A 228 11.33 -34.86 4.49
C GLU A 228 10.03 -35.39 3.87
N THR A 229 9.65 -36.61 4.20
CA THR A 229 8.36 -37.19 3.77
C THR A 229 7.17 -36.41 4.33
N VAL A 230 7.20 -36.07 5.62
CA VAL A 230 6.17 -35.25 6.28
C VAL A 230 6.04 -33.88 5.62
N LEU A 231 7.17 -33.20 5.41
CA LEU A 231 7.24 -31.86 4.84
C LEU A 231 6.73 -31.84 3.39
N ASN A 232 7.06 -32.85 2.61
CA ASN A 232 6.56 -32.99 1.23
C ASN A 232 5.04 -33.25 1.20
N LEU A 233 4.51 -33.99 2.15
CA LEU A 233 3.08 -34.33 2.24
C LEU A 233 2.23 -33.15 2.72
N ALA A 234 2.77 -32.27 3.57
CA ALA A 234 2.07 -31.17 4.22
C ALA A 234 2.59 -29.78 3.80
N ASP A 235 3.06 -29.63 2.55
CA ASP A 235 3.50 -28.34 1.98
C ASP A 235 4.50 -27.59 2.88
N GLY A 236 5.51 -28.32 3.37
CA GLY A 236 6.61 -27.76 4.18
C GLY A 236 6.28 -27.62 5.68
N LEU A 237 5.25 -28.27 6.18
CA LEU A 237 4.89 -28.31 7.59
C LEU A 237 5.12 -29.70 8.18
N ALA A 238 5.58 -29.72 9.43
CA ALA A 238 5.69 -30.95 10.19
C ALA A 238 5.25 -30.72 11.65
N VAL A 239 4.61 -31.72 12.22
CA VAL A 239 4.23 -31.75 13.63
C VAL A 239 4.85 -32.99 14.26
N VAL A 240 5.48 -32.84 15.41
CA VAL A 240 5.99 -33.94 16.21
C VAL A 240 5.20 -34.00 17.50
N ASP A 241 4.46 -35.08 17.69
CA ASP A 241 3.76 -35.37 18.93
C ASP A 241 4.69 -36.22 19.82
N THR A 242 4.96 -35.76 21.04
CA THR A 242 5.80 -36.45 22.03
C THR A 242 5.00 -37.47 22.84
N MET A 243 3.75 -37.73 22.46
CA MET A 243 2.84 -38.73 23.07
C MET A 243 2.58 -38.50 24.56
N ASP A 244 2.92 -37.35 25.10
CA ASP A 244 2.63 -36.88 26.45
C ASP A 244 1.68 -35.66 26.44
N GLY A 245 1.11 -35.34 25.26
CA GLY A 245 0.22 -34.21 25.04
C GLY A 245 0.95 -32.93 24.58
N ASN A 246 2.27 -32.99 24.37
CA ASN A 246 3.06 -31.87 23.83
C ASN A 246 3.27 -32.06 22.34
N TYR A 247 3.14 -30.96 21.58
CA TYR A 247 3.36 -30.91 20.14
C TYR A 247 4.47 -29.91 19.80
N MET A 248 5.46 -30.36 19.01
CA MET A 248 6.46 -29.48 18.40
C MET A 248 6.03 -29.22 16.95
N ASN A 249 5.93 -27.96 16.60
CA ASN A 249 5.49 -27.55 15.27
C ASN A 249 6.66 -26.96 14.48
N PHE A 250 6.89 -27.47 13.29
CA PHE A 250 8.00 -27.09 12.41
C PHE A 250 7.49 -26.59 11.05
N SER A 251 8.24 -25.70 10.41
CA SER A 251 7.91 -25.21 9.08
C SER A 251 9.15 -24.88 8.26
N GLN A 252 9.21 -25.39 7.04
CA GLN A 252 10.20 -24.98 6.01
C GLN A 252 9.81 -23.69 5.29
N SER A 253 8.54 -23.26 5.37
CA SER A 253 8.04 -22.02 4.81
C SER A 253 7.76 -21.00 5.92
N PHE A 254 7.56 -19.74 5.55
CA PHE A 254 7.10 -18.72 6.50
C PHE A 254 5.61 -18.94 6.86
N SER A 255 5.32 -19.99 7.59
CA SER A 255 3.95 -20.28 8.04
C SER A 255 3.87 -20.43 9.55
N CYS A 256 2.77 -19.92 10.12
CA CYS A 256 2.49 -20.09 11.54
C CYS A 256 1.92 -21.47 11.78
N PRO A 257 2.57 -22.32 12.58
CA PRO A 257 2.07 -23.66 12.85
C PRO A 257 0.75 -23.66 13.61
N ASP A 258 0.52 -22.68 14.50
CA ASP A 258 -0.69 -22.62 15.33
C ASP A 258 -1.91 -22.05 14.57
N CYS A 259 -1.68 -21.00 13.76
CA CYS A 259 -2.77 -20.28 13.07
C CYS A 259 -3.01 -20.74 11.64
N GLY A 260 -2.11 -21.51 11.07
CA GLY A 260 -2.17 -21.95 9.68
C GLY A 260 -2.03 -20.83 8.64
N VAL A 261 -1.54 -19.67 9.06
CA VAL A 261 -1.29 -18.53 8.16
C VAL A 261 0.09 -18.73 7.54
N SER A 262 0.15 -18.79 6.21
CA SER A 262 1.40 -18.74 5.45
C SER A 262 1.65 -17.31 5.00
N ILE A 263 2.90 -16.88 5.08
CA ILE A 263 3.39 -15.63 4.51
C ILE A 263 4.21 -16.00 3.27
N ASP A 264 3.94 -15.35 2.15
CA ASP A 264 4.73 -15.48 0.94
C ASP A 264 6.20 -15.10 1.21
N GLU A 265 7.08 -15.48 0.30
CA GLU A 265 8.49 -15.11 0.42
C GLU A 265 8.66 -13.60 0.60
N ILE A 266 9.44 -13.23 1.63
CA ILE A 266 9.63 -11.84 2.01
C ILE A 266 10.66 -11.22 1.09
N GLU A 267 10.19 -10.42 0.15
CA GLU A 267 10.99 -9.68 -0.84
C GLU A 267 10.77 -8.17 -0.70
N PRO A 268 11.65 -7.33 -1.24
CA PRO A 268 11.44 -5.87 -1.21
C PRO A 268 10.10 -5.42 -1.80
N ARG A 269 9.54 -6.17 -2.78
CA ARG A 269 8.20 -5.88 -3.33
C ARG A 269 7.06 -6.10 -2.34
N SER A 270 7.24 -6.97 -1.34
CA SER A 270 6.25 -7.21 -0.28
C SER A 270 6.00 -6.00 0.60
N PHE A 271 6.93 -5.05 0.63
CA PHE A 271 6.82 -3.78 1.37
C PHE A 271 6.47 -2.58 0.48
N SER A 272 6.14 -2.80 -0.78
CA SER A 272 5.76 -1.73 -1.69
C SER A 272 4.24 -1.53 -1.69
N PHE A 273 3.80 -0.34 -1.29
CA PHE A 273 2.38 0.03 -1.42
C PHE A 273 1.98 0.42 -2.87
N ASN A 274 2.95 0.53 -3.79
CA ASN A 274 2.72 0.74 -5.22
C ASN A 274 2.69 -0.57 -6.03
N ASN A 275 2.87 -1.71 -5.36
CA ASN A 275 2.91 -3.02 -5.98
C ASN A 275 1.80 -3.92 -5.38
N PRO A 276 1.01 -4.65 -6.17
CA PRO A 276 -0.06 -5.53 -5.68
C PRO A 276 0.41 -6.60 -4.68
N PHE A 277 1.69 -6.98 -4.71
CA PHE A 277 2.26 -7.94 -3.75
C PHE A 277 2.25 -7.41 -2.32
N GLY A 278 2.55 -6.13 -2.11
CA GLY A 278 2.61 -5.53 -0.78
C GLY A 278 1.44 -4.62 -0.44
N ALA A 279 0.77 -4.05 -1.43
CA ALA A 279 -0.32 -3.11 -1.24
C ALA A 279 -1.55 -3.75 -0.57
N CYS A 280 -2.20 -3.01 0.31
CA CYS A 280 -3.50 -3.39 0.84
C CYS A 280 -4.50 -3.61 -0.31
N PRO A 281 -5.18 -4.76 -0.41
CA PRO A 281 -6.07 -5.07 -1.54
C PRO A 281 -7.32 -4.19 -1.57
N GLU A 282 -7.76 -3.66 -0.41
CA GLU A 282 -8.94 -2.81 -0.29
C GLU A 282 -8.73 -1.38 -0.83
N CYS A 283 -7.61 -0.75 -0.51
CA CYS A 283 -7.31 0.61 -0.93
C CYS A 283 -6.21 0.70 -1.99
N LEU A 284 -5.72 -0.44 -2.48
CA LEU A 284 -4.67 -0.52 -3.50
C LEU A 284 -3.43 0.31 -3.14
N GLY A 285 -3.08 0.37 -1.86
CA GLY A 285 -1.91 1.08 -1.35
C GLY A 285 -2.10 2.57 -1.10
N LEU A 286 -3.31 3.12 -1.26
CA LEU A 286 -3.58 4.53 -0.96
C LEU A 286 -3.60 4.83 0.55
N GLY A 287 -4.05 3.86 1.37
CA GLY A 287 -4.21 4.02 2.81
C GLY A 287 -5.54 4.66 3.21
N TYR A 288 -6.28 5.20 2.26
CA TYR A 288 -7.58 5.83 2.46
C TYR A 288 -8.55 5.44 1.34
N LYS A 289 -9.83 5.70 1.56
CA LYS A 289 -10.88 5.64 0.55
C LYS A 289 -11.56 7.00 0.47
N MET A 290 -11.96 7.38 -0.71
CA MET A 290 -12.89 8.49 -0.91
C MET A 290 -14.29 7.88 -0.89
N GLU A 291 -15.08 8.22 0.10
CA GLU A 291 -16.46 7.75 0.26
C GLU A 291 -17.40 8.95 0.28
N PHE A 292 -18.56 8.83 -0.36
CA PHE A 292 -19.56 9.88 -0.30
C PHE A 292 -20.04 10.10 1.13
N ASP A 293 -20.00 11.35 1.58
CA ASP A 293 -20.39 11.72 2.93
C ASP A 293 -21.84 12.22 2.94
N PRO A 294 -22.73 11.54 3.68
CA PRO A 294 -24.13 11.99 3.84
C PRO A 294 -24.25 13.43 4.34
N ASP A 295 -23.32 13.87 5.20
CA ASP A 295 -23.35 15.22 5.78
C ASP A 295 -22.96 16.29 4.76
N LEU A 296 -22.14 15.97 3.77
CA LEU A 296 -21.85 16.85 2.63
C LEU A 296 -22.98 16.86 1.60
N MET A 297 -23.70 15.74 1.45
CA MET A 297 -24.82 15.62 0.52
C MET A 297 -26.10 16.27 1.06
N ILE A 298 -26.23 16.33 2.39
CA ILE A 298 -27.36 16.94 3.13
C ILE A 298 -26.76 17.82 4.24
N PRO A 299 -26.19 18.98 3.87
CA PRO A 299 -25.43 19.82 4.82
C PRO A 299 -26.34 20.51 5.85
N ASP A 300 -27.55 20.90 5.48
CA ASP A 300 -28.52 21.47 6.39
C ASP A 300 -29.69 20.51 6.62
N LYS A 301 -29.59 19.74 7.69
CA LYS A 301 -30.61 18.78 8.09
C LYS A 301 -31.86 19.43 8.71
N SER A 302 -31.86 20.73 8.93
CA SER A 302 -33.04 21.48 9.39
C SER A 302 -34.04 21.78 8.25
N LEU A 303 -33.53 21.65 7.01
CA LEU A 303 -34.38 21.75 5.82
C LEU A 303 -35.10 20.41 5.54
N SER A 304 -36.26 20.49 4.95
CA SER A 304 -36.97 19.36 4.38
C SER A 304 -36.45 19.06 2.97
N ILE A 305 -36.80 17.89 2.42
CA ILE A 305 -36.44 17.52 1.05
C ILE A 305 -37.08 18.48 0.04
N SER A 306 -38.35 18.92 0.30
CA SER A 306 -39.04 19.89 -0.51
C SER A 306 -38.37 21.27 -0.51
N GLU A 307 -37.71 21.64 0.59
CA GLU A 307 -36.96 22.89 0.72
C GLU A 307 -35.52 22.79 0.17
N GLY A 308 -35.11 21.63 -0.28
CA GLY A 308 -33.80 21.43 -0.91
C GLY A 308 -32.69 20.94 0.03
N ALA A 309 -32.99 20.15 1.05
CA ALA A 309 -32.00 19.54 1.93
C ALA A 309 -30.94 18.74 1.16
N ILE A 310 -31.31 18.11 0.04
CA ILE A 310 -30.40 17.34 -0.81
C ILE A 310 -29.75 18.25 -1.84
N VAL A 311 -28.46 18.52 -1.69
CA VAL A 311 -27.73 19.48 -2.56
C VAL A 311 -26.89 18.80 -3.65
N VAL A 312 -26.78 17.47 -3.63
CA VAL A 312 -25.90 16.73 -4.56
C VAL A 312 -26.45 16.77 -5.99
N MET A 313 -25.54 16.92 -6.95
CA MET A 313 -25.85 17.01 -8.37
C MET A 313 -26.72 15.83 -8.86
N GLY A 314 -27.79 16.19 -9.61
CA GLY A 314 -28.74 15.22 -10.16
C GLY A 314 -29.87 14.84 -9.20
N TRP A 315 -29.81 15.29 -7.94
CA TRP A 315 -30.92 15.17 -6.96
C TRP A 315 -31.48 16.51 -6.51
N GLN A 316 -30.87 17.62 -6.86
CA GLN A 316 -31.41 18.97 -6.61
C GLN A 316 -32.83 19.18 -7.22
N SER A 317 -33.11 18.49 -8.33
CA SER A 317 -34.40 18.48 -8.95
C SER A 317 -35.51 17.77 -8.15
N CYS A 318 -35.18 17.17 -6.99
CA CYS A 318 -36.21 16.56 -6.12
C CYS A 318 -37.23 17.58 -5.56
N THR A 319 -36.88 18.86 -5.52
CA THR A 319 -37.81 19.97 -5.19
C THR A 319 -38.83 20.24 -6.29
N ASP A 320 -38.53 19.89 -7.56
CA ASP A 320 -39.44 20.03 -8.69
C ASP A 320 -40.42 18.85 -8.77
N LYS A 321 -41.70 19.12 -8.55
CA LYS A 321 -42.78 18.13 -8.56
C LYS A 321 -42.94 17.40 -9.90
N SER A 322 -42.40 17.93 -10.99
CA SER A 322 -42.45 17.33 -12.33
C SER A 322 -41.25 16.39 -12.58
N SER A 323 -40.26 16.35 -11.69
CA SER A 323 -39.06 15.56 -11.89
C SER A 323 -39.22 14.08 -11.54
N PHE A 324 -38.46 13.21 -12.21
CA PHE A 324 -38.49 11.79 -11.93
C PHE A 324 -37.89 11.45 -10.52
N THR A 325 -36.94 12.26 -10.05
CA THR A 325 -36.40 12.14 -8.69
C THR A 325 -37.46 12.43 -7.62
N ASN A 326 -38.29 13.46 -7.82
CA ASN A 326 -39.41 13.75 -6.94
C ASN A 326 -40.46 12.61 -6.98
N ALA A 327 -40.73 12.04 -8.15
CA ALA A 327 -41.67 10.91 -8.28
C ALA A 327 -41.17 9.67 -7.52
N ILE A 328 -39.87 9.39 -7.54
CA ILE A 328 -39.25 8.31 -6.73
C ILE A 328 -39.47 8.58 -5.23
N LEU A 329 -39.12 9.78 -4.75
CA LEU A 329 -39.24 10.12 -3.33
C LEU A 329 -40.72 10.07 -2.88
N ASN A 330 -41.65 10.55 -3.68
CA ASN A 330 -43.10 10.42 -3.39
C ASN A 330 -43.57 8.94 -3.35
N ALA A 331 -42.97 8.05 -4.15
CA ALA A 331 -43.28 6.64 -4.08
C ALA A 331 -42.78 6.04 -2.75
N LEU A 332 -41.59 6.43 -2.31
CA LEU A 332 -41.03 6.04 -1.00
C LEU A 332 -41.90 6.58 0.16
N CYS A 333 -42.38 7.85 0.04
CA CYS A 333 -43.29 8.43 1.03
C CYS A 333 -44.56 7.59 1.21
N ARG A 334 -45.18 7.15 0.10
CA ARG A 334 -46.37 6.31 0.14
C ARG A 334 -46.10 4.92 0.75
N GLU A 335 -44.97 4.32 0.42
CA GLU A 335 -44.64 2.96 0.87
C GLU A 335 -44.22 2.91 2.33
N TYR A 336 -43.46 3.90 2.79
CA TYR A 336 -42.83 3.90 4.12
C TYR A 336 -43.47 4.88 5.11
N GLY A 337 -44.50 5.65 4.72
CA GLY A 337 -45.31 6.48 5.60
C GLY A 337 -44.59 7.73 6.13
N PHE A 338 -43.94 8.49 5.26
CA PHE A 338 -43.33 9.79 5.59
C PHE A 338 -43.74 10.84 4.52
N ASP A 339 -43.43 12.10 4.73
CA ASP A 339 -43.64 13.17 3.78
C ASP A 339 -42.35 13.93 3.45
N LEU A 340 -42.32 14.71 2.38
CA LEU A 340 -41.15 15.45 1.93
C LEU A 340 -41.01 16.83 2.59
N ASP A 341 -41.95 17.26 3.39
CA ASP A 341 -41.98 18.57 4.03
C ASP A 341 -41.47 18.55 5.45
N THR A 342 -41.23 17.33 6.01
CA THR A 342 -40.59 17.14 7.31
C THR A 342 -39.08 17.43 7.23
N PRO A 343 -38.50 18.21 8.15
CA PRO A 343 -37.06 18.41 8.23
C PRO A 343 -36.29 17.08 8.30
N PHE A 344 -35.17 16.97 7.56
CA PHE A 344 -34.43 15.70 7.44
C PHE A 344 -33.97 15.12 8.79
N LYS A 345 -33.62 15.99 9.75
CA LYS A 345 -33.22 15.59 11.11
C LYS A 345 -34.36 14.94 11.90
N ASP A 346 -35.61 15.27 11.57
CA ASP A 346 -36.79 14.80 12.33
C ASP A 346 -37.33 13.49 11.79
N TYR A 347 -36.82 13.00 10.65
CA TYR A 347 -37.16 11.64 10.19
C TYR A 347 -36.63 10.57 11.18
N PRO A 348 -37.44 9.51 11.42
CA PRO A 348 -36.95 8.32 12.10
C PRO A 348 -35.70 7.76 11.40
N LYS A 349 -34.75 7.20 12.14
CA LYS A 349 -33.50 6.64 11.60
C LYS A 349 -33.71 5.69 10.42
N LYS A 350 -34.78 4.87 10.49
CA LYS A 350 -35.16 3.95 9.41
C LYS A 350 -35.45 4.69 8.09
N ILE A 351 -36.10 5.84 8.14
CA ILE A 351 -36.41 6.64 6.94
C ILE A 351 -35.16 7.30 6.41
N GLN A 352 -34.31 7.88 7.28
CA GLN A 352 -33.01 8.41 6.88
C GLN A 352 -32.16 7.35 6.18
N ASP A 353 -32.12 6.12 6.71
CA ASP A 353 -31.37 5.01 6.14
C ASP A 353 -31.93 4.57 4.77
N ILE A 354 -33.26 4.55 4.60
CA ILE A 354 -33.88 4.28 3.28
C ILE A 354 -33.49 5.34 2.26
N ILE A 355 -33.53 6.61 2.63
CA ILE A 355 -33.15 7.71 1.72
C ILE A 355 -31.65 7.61 1.36
N LEU A 356 -30.79 7.37 2.31
CA LEU A 356 -29.35 7.34 2.12
C LEU A 356 -28.85 6.03 1.47
N TYR A 357 -29.34 4.88 1.94
CA TYR A 357 -28.80 3.56 1.58
C TYR A 357 -29.75 2.68 0.76
N GLY A 358 -31.02 3.14 0.60
CA GLY A 358 -31.99 2.48 -0.27
C GLY A 358 -32.90 1.46 0.39
N THR A 359 -33.73 0.81 -0.44
CA THR A 359 -34.79 -0.11 -0.03
C THR A 359 -34.34 -1.55 0.18
N GLY A 360 -33.02 -1.83 0.10
CA GLY A 360 -32.50 -3.19 0.21
C GLY A 360 -32.96 -4.15 -0.90
N GLY A 361 -33.32 -3.62 -2.07
CA GLY A 361 -33.81 -4.39 -3.21
C GLY A 361 -35.34 -4.48 -3.32
N HIS A 362 -36.08 -3.96 -2.33
CA HIS A 362 -37.53 -3.87 -2.42
C HIS A 362 -37.94 -2.83 -3.46
N SER A 363 -38.79 -3.21 -4.43
CA SER A 363 -39.28 -2.32 -5.50
C SER A 363 -40.52 -1.57 -5.08
N VAL A 364 -40.54 -0.29 -5.36
CA VAL A 364 -41.72 0.59 -5.14
C VAL A 364 -42.30 1.04 -6.48
N LYS A 365 -43.61 1.21 -6.55
CA LYS A 365 -44.30 1.68 -7.76
C LYS A 365 -44.18 3.19 -7.89
N VAL A 366 -43.44 3.65 -8.89
CA VAL A 366 -43.25 5.06 -9.21
C VAL A 366 -44.17 5.45 -10.31
N TYR A 367 -45.09 6.36 -10.03
CA TYR A 367 -45.99 6.97 -11.00
C TYR A 367 -45.34 8.25 -11.52
N TYR A 368 -45.05 8.30 -12.80
CA TYR A 368 -44.38 9.47 -13.38
C TYR A 368 -45.06 9.91 -14.65
N LYS A 369 -45.32 11.25 -14.75
CA LYS A 369 -45.82 11.92 -15.92
C LYS A 369 -44.77 12.86 -16.47
N GLY A 370 -44.09 12.43 -17.53
CA GLY A 370 -43.05 13.21 -18.21
C GLY A 370 -43.53 13.78 -19.54
N GLN A 371 -42.64 14.50 -20.21
CA GLN A 371 -42.93 15.10 -21.52
C GLN A 371 -43.30 14.07 -22.62
N ARG A 372 -42.91 12.80 -22.46
CA ARG A 372 -43.11 11.69 -23.40
C ARG A 372 -44.29 10.77 -23.04
N GLY A 373 -45.04 11.08 -22.00
CA GLY A 373 -46.20 10.29 -21.57
C GLY A 373 -46.21 9.98 -20.07
N GLU A 374 -47.26 9.25 -19.65
CA GLU A 374 -47.42 8.76 -18.26
C GLU A 374 -47.04 7.30 -18.19
N GLY A 375 -46.40 6.88 -17.10
CA GLY A 375 -46.02 5.50 -16.89
C GLY A 375 -45.91 5.12 -15.41
N VAL A 376 -45.97 3.81 -15.16
CA VAL A 376 -45.73 3.23 -13.83
C VAL A 376 -44.49 2.36 -13.94
N TYR A 377 -43.54 2.62 -13.06
CA TYR A 377 -42.22 1.94 -13.05
C TYR A 377 -42.02 1.23 -11.71
N ASP A 378 -41.61 -0.03 -11.73
CA ASP A 378 -41.15 -0.71 -10.54
C ASP A 378 -39.67 -0.39 -10.31
N VAL A 379 -39.39 0.39 -9.28
CA VAL A 379 -38.01 0.88 -8.98
C VAL A 379 -37.55 0.35 -7.63
N ALA A 380 -36.49 -0.44 -7.63
CA ALA A 380 -35.74 -0.74 -6.42
C ALA A 380 -34.76 0.42 -6.16
N PHE A 381 -35.12 1.32 -5.25
CA PHE A 381 -34.31 2.51 -4.97
C PHE A 381 -32.99 2.12 -4.29
N PRO A 382 -31.84 2.39 -4.92
CA PRO A 382 -30.55 1.96 -4.39
C PRO A 382 -30.02 2.83 -3.24
N GLY A 383 -30.72 3.92 -2.92
CA GLY A 383 -30.26 4.96 -2.00
C GLY A 383 -29.49 6.08 -2.69
N LEU A 384 -29.49 7.24 -2.04
CA LEU A 384 -28.84 8.45 -2.54
C LEU A 384 -27.34 8.21 -2.79
N ILE A 385 -26.62 7.64 -1.82
CA ILE A 385 -25.18 7.40 -1.89
C ILE A 385 -24.83 6.51 -3.08
N ARG A 386 -25.44 5.34 -3.18
CA ARG A 386 -25.15 4.38 -4.24
C ARG A 386 -25.54 4.90 -5.63
N ASN A 387 -26.61 5.68 -5.73
CA ASN A 387 -27.00 6.31 -6.99
C ASN A 387 -25.94 7.33 -7.44
N VAL A 388 -25.45 8.15 -6.53
CA VAL A 388 -24.42 9.16 -6.82
C VAL A 388 -23.07 8.48 -7.15
N GLU A 389 -22.70 7.42 -6.43
CA GLU A 389 -21.52 6.59 -6.76
C GLU A 389 -21.57 6.02 -8.18
N GLN A 390 -22.75 5.55 -8.59
CA GLN A 390 -22.94 5.03 -9.94
C GLN A 390 -22.76 6.14 -10.99
N ARG A 391 -23.38 7.29 -10.78
CA ARG A 391 -23.23 8.46 -11.68
C ARG A 391 -21.80 8.95 -11.77
N TYR A 392 -21.08 8.98 -10.66
CA TYR A 392 -19.65 9.32 -10.62
C TYR A 392 -18.80 8.37 -11.46
N LYS A 393 -19.10 7.06 -11.40
CA LYS A 393 -18.39 6.04 -12.19
C LYS A 393 -18.72 6.11 -13.69
N GLU A 394 -19.95 6.46 -14.04
CA GLU A 394 -20.45 6.47 -15.42
C GLU A 394 -20.15 7.79 -16.16
N THR A 395 -19.93 8.89 -15.43
CA THR A 395 -19.65 10.18 -16.08
C THR A 395 -18.28 10.20 -16.75
N GLY A 396 -18.25 10.63 -18.02
CA GLY A 396 -17.01 10.90 -18.77
C GLY A 396 -16.46 12.33 -18.61
N SER A 397 -17.20 13.22 -17.91
CA SER A 397 -16.83 14.63 -17.76
C SER A 397 -15.97 14.84 -16.51
N GLU A 398 -14.75 15.35 -16.68
CA GLU A 398 -13.86 15.68 -15.56
C GLU A 398 -14.44 16.78 -14.64
N SER A 399 -15.16 17.75 -15.20
CA SER A 399 -15.83 18.80 -14.41
C SER A 399 -16.91 18.21 -13.50
N MET A 400 -17.73 17.28 -14.02
CA MET A 400 -18.73 16.58 -13.21
C MET A 400 -18.12 15.67 -12.16
N LYS A 401 -16.98 15.03 -12.45
CA LYS A 401 -16.26 14.25 -11.45
C LYS A 401 -15.80 15.11 -10.29
N GLN A 402 -15.18 16.26 -10.59
CA GLN A 402 -14.74 17.20 -9.55
C GLN A 402 -15.89 17.69 -8.68
N GLU A 403 -17.07 17.92 -9.28
CA GLU A 403 -18.28 18.29 -8.54
C GLU A 403 -18.72 17.16 -7.58
N TYR A 404 -18.78 15.92 -8.06
CA TYR A 404 -19.09 14.77 -7.21
C TYR A 404 -18.05 14.57 -6.11
N GLU A 405 -16.76 14.77 -6.39
CA GLU A 405 -15.67 14.66 -5.41
C GLU A 405 -15.81 15.68 -4.27
N SER A 406 -16.47 16.82 -4.48
CA SER A 406 -16.76 17.79 -3.41
C SER A 406 -17.70 17.24 -2.32
N PHE A 407 -18.46 16.18 -2.63
CA PHE A 407 -19.33 15.46 -1.69
C PHE A 407 -18.67 14.23 -1.08
N MET A 408 -17.37 14.03 -1.32
CA MET A 408 -16.61 12.90 -0.77
C MET A 408 -15.74 13.31 0.41
N GLN A 409 -15.67 12.43 1.37
CA GLN A 409 -14.75 12.52 2.50
C GLN A 409 -13.64 11.50 2.35
N ILE A 410 -12.42 11.90 2.73
CA ILE A 410 -11.27 11.01 2.78
C ILE A 410 -11.29 10.28 4.12
N THR A 411 -11.58 8.99 4.11
CA THR A 411 -11.60 8.15 5.30
C THR A 411 -10.43 7.17 5.29
N PRO A 412 -9.77 6.92 6.44
CA PRO A 412 -8.76 5.87 6.52
C PRO A 412 -9.33 4.51 6.09
N CYS A 413 -8.61 3.77 5.28
CA CYS A 413 -9.03 2.45 4.84
C CYS A 413 -9.28 1.53 6.04
N LYS A 414 -10.47 0.96 6.17
CA LYS A 414 -10.87 0.11 7.31
C LYS A 414 -10.02 -1.16 7.43
N ALA A 415 -9.55 -1.72 6.30
CA ALA A 415 -8.77 -2.96 6.29
C ALA A 415 -7.33 -2.75 6.79
N CYS A 416 -6.63 -1.71 6.30
CA CYS A 416 -5.24 -1.43 6.68
C CYS A 416 -5.11 -0.27 7.69
N LYS A 417 -6.20 0.37 8.09
CA LYS A 417 -6.22 1.50 9.04
C LYS A 417 -5.23 2.61 8.67
N GLY A 418 -5.13 2.92 7.37
CA GLY A 418 -4.21 3.94 6.86
C GLY A 418 -2.79 3.44 6.54
N GLN A 419 -2.44 2.20 6.87
CA GLN A 419 -1.07 1.69 6.79
C GLN A 419 -0.62 1.26 5.37
N ARG A 420 -1.50 1.31 4.36
CA ARG A 420 -1.23 1.09 2.93
C ARG A 420 -0.82 -0.33 2.53
N LEU A 421 -0.28 -1.14 3.43
CA LEU A 421 0.27 -2.47 3.17
C LEU A 421 -0.66 -3.59 3.63
N LYS A 422 -0.40 -4.80 3.16
CA LYS A 422 -1.01 -6.04 3.64
C LYS A 422 -0.62 -6.30 5.09
N LYS A 423 -1.45 -7.07 5.80
CA LYS A 423 -1.21 -7.45 7.21
C LYS A 423 0.06 -8.28 7.37
N GLU A 424 0.35 -9.14 6.41
CA GLU A 424 1.54 -9.99 6.36
C GLU A 424 2.82 -9.15 6.26
N SER A 425 2.82 -8.10 5.42
CA SER A 425 3.94 -7.17 5.29
C SER A 425 4.14 -6.33 6.56
N LEU A 426 3.05 -5.92 7.20
CA LEU A 426 3.08 -5.16 8.45
C LEU A 426 3.47 -6.02 9.66
N ALA A 427 3.35 -7.35 9.55
CA ALA A 427 3.77 -8.27 10.58
C ALA A 427 5.28 -8.55 10.57
N VAL A 428 6.05 -7.96 9.66
CA VAL A 428 7.52 -8.04 9.66
C VAL A 428 8.09 -6.85 10.41
N THR A 429 9.00 -7.09 11.37
CA THR A 429 9.60 -6.04 12.19
C THR A 429 11.12 -6.00 12.09
N VAL A 430 11.69 -4.82 12.29
CA VAL A 430 13.13 -4.58 12.51
C VAL A 430 13.25 -3.77 13.80
N ALA A 431 13.99 -4.28 14.77
CA ALA A 431 14.03 -3.70 16.11
C ALA A 431 12.61 -3.41 16.66
N ASP A 432 11.74 -4.41 16.60
CA ASP A 432 10.34 -4.41 17.10
C ASP A 432 9.40 -3.37 16.45
N LYS A 433 9.82 -2.76 15.34
CA LYS A 433 9.01 -1.81 14.59
C LYS A 433 8.73 -2.30 13.17
N ASN A 434 7.48 -2.19 12.72
CA ASN A 434 7.15 -2.43 11.33
C ASN A 434 7.50 -1.22 10.45
N ILE A 435 7.51 -1.42 9.13
CA ILE A 435 7.93 -0.37 8.18
C ILE A 435 7.01 0.87 8.23
N TYR A 436 5.72 0.72 8.52
CA TYR A 436 4.79 1.83 8.65
C TYR A 436 5.11 2.67 9.89
N GLU A 437 5.36 2.05 11.04
CA GLU A 437 5.72 2.74 12.28
C GLU A 437 6.98 3.58 12.10
N ILE A 438 8.01 3.00 11.49
CA ILE A 438 9.29 3.70 11.24
C ILE A 438 9.10 4.88 10.30
N THR A 439 8.38 4.70 9.20
CA THR A 439 8.20 5.75 8.19
C THR A 439 7.27 6.88 8.65
N ASN A 440 6.47 6.66 9.66
CA ASN A 440 5.63 7.68 10.29
C ASN A 440 6.32 8.47 11.43
N MET A 441 7.50 8.05 11.87
CA MET A 441 8.31 8.84 12.78
C MET A 441 8.72 10.16 12.14
N SER A 442 8.84 11.22 12.92
CA SER A 442 9.54 12.44 12.46
C SER A 442 11.01 12.08 12.16
N ILE A 443 11.62 12.78 11.23
CA ILE A 443 13.03 12.56 10.84
C ILE A 443 13.95 12.59 12.06
N ASP A 444 13.73 13.50 13.03
CA ASP A 444 14.48 13.53 14.27
C ASP A 444 14.31 12.25 15.11
N LYS A 445 13.07 11.78 15.31
CA LYS A 445 12.81 10.52 16.00
C LYS A 445 13.41 9.33 15.28
N LEU A 446 13.30 9.33 13.94
CA LEU A 446 13.86 8.29 13.10
C LEU A 446 15.39 8.25 13.18
N LYS A 447 16.07 9.41 13.17
CA LYS A 447 17.53 9.52 13.34
C LYS A 447 17.97 8.92 14.66
N ARG A 448 17.29 9.24 15.77
CA ARG A 448 17.56 8.66 17.10
C ARG A 448 17.31 7.15 17.11
N PHE A 449 16.18 6.70 16.61
CA PHE A 449 15.86 5.26 16.52
C PHE A 449 16.94 4.48 15.76
N LEU A 450 17.39 4.98 14.60
CA LEU A 450 18.44 4.35 13.80
C LEU A 450 19.81 4.31 14.49
N ALA A 451 20.08 5.22 15.43
CA ALA A 451 21.29 5.22 16.23
C ALA A 451 21.23 4.21 17.38
N GLU A 452 20.07 4.06 18.02
CA GLU A 452 19.88 3.29 19.26
C GLU A 452 19.39 1.86 19.03
N MET A 453 18.87 1.54 17.85
CA MET A 453 18.28 0.21 17.57
C MET A 453 19.26 -0.93 17.76
N GLN A 454 18.79 -1.97 18.45
CA GLN A 454 19.53 -3.19 18.71
C GLN A 454 19.26 -4.19 17.57
N LEU A 455 20.31 -4.67 16.95
CA LEU A 455 20.26 -5.72 15.93
C LEU A 455 21.22 -6.86 16.31
N SER A 456 20.87 -8.09 15.99
CA SER A 456 21.76 -9.23 16.18
C SER A 456 23.05 -9.07 15.33
N PRO A 457 24.16 -9.73 15.70
CA PRO A 457 25.40 -9.66 14.91
C PRO A 457 25.21 -10.01 13.43
N GLN A 458 24.37 -10.99 13.15
CA GLN A 458 24.03 -11.39 11.78
C GLN A 458 23.24 -10.31 11.03
N GLN A 459 22.23 -9.71 11.68
CA GLN A 459 21.45 -8.61 11.10
C GLN A 459 22.32 -7.37 10.87
N GLN A 460 23.27 -7.09 11.77
CA GLN A 460 24.24 -5.99 11.59
C GLN A 460 25.14 -6.22 10.38
N LEU A 461 25.64 -7.43 10.20
CA LEU A 461 26.49 -7.77 9.06
C LEU A 461 25.75 -7.59 7.74
N ILE A 462 24.54 -8.15 7.64
CA ILE A 462 23.70 -8.09 6.43
C ILE A 462 23.21 -6.66 6.17
N GLY A 463 22.75 -5.95 7.20
CA GLY A 463 22.13 -4.63 7.10
C GLY A 463 23.11 -3.46 7.03
N ARG A 464 24.41 -3.68 7.29
CA ARG A 464 25.42 -2.62 7.48
C ARG A 464 25.42 -1.56 6.37
N GLN A 465 25.48 -2.00 5.12
CA GLN A 465 25.57 -1.09 3.99
C GLN A 465 24.24 -0.35 3.76
N ILE A 466 23.11 -1.06 3.91
CA ILE A 466 21.77 -0.48 3.76
C ILE A 466 21.55 0.60 4.84
N LEU A 467 21.91 0.31 6.08
CA LEU A 467 21.77 1.25 7.19
C LEU A 467 22.67 2.47 7.06
N LYS A 468 23.87 2.31 6.48
CA LYS A 468 24.76 3.43 6.16
C LYS A 468 24.05 4.42 5.24
N GLU A 469 23.45 3.92 4.16
CA GLU A 469 22.72 4.75 3.20
C GLU A 469 21.49 5.41 3.82
N ILE A 470 20.69 4.67 4.58
CA ILE A 470 19.52 5.21 5.27
C ILE A 470 19.94 6.34 6.22
N ARG A 471 20.98 6.12 7.05
CA ARG A 471 21.46 7.12 8.01
C ARG A 471 21.97 8.38 7.33
N ALA A 472 22.71 8.24 6.23
CA ALA A 472 23.19 9.39 5.46
C ALA A 472 22.05 10.23 4.92
N ARG A 473 21.05 9.61 4.27
CA ARG A 473 19.89 10.31 3.69
C ARG A 473 18.98 10.93 4.75
N VAL A 474 18.71 10.22 5.83
CA VAL A 474 17.92 10.75 6.98
C VAL A 474 18.66 11.89 7.65
N GLY A 475 19.99 11.77 7.84
CA GLY A 475 20.83 12.82 8.36
C GLY A 475 20.76 14.09 7.53
N PHE A 476 20.86 13.95 6.21
CA PHE A 476 20.73 15.09 5.29
C PHE A 476 19.38 15.80 5.42
N LEU A 477 18.26 15.06 5.50
CA LEU A 477 16.94 15.69 5.69
C LEU A 477 16.86 16.49 6.99
N ALA A 478 17.51 16.03 8.06
CA ALA A 478 17.62 16.79 9.30
C ALA A 478 18.49 18.05 9.11
N ASP A 479 19.65 17.92 8.45
CA ASP A 479 20.60 19.01 8.27
C ASP A 479 20.04 20.17 7.41
N VAL A 480 19.07 19.88 6.52
CA VAL A 480 18.34 20.93 5.78
C VAL A 480 17.10 21.48 6.50
N GLY A 481 16.93 21.16 7.80
CA GLY A 481 15.85 21.68 8.66
C GLY A 481 14.48 21.06 8.36
N LEU A 482 14.45 19.77 8.02
CA LEU A 482 13.21 19.00 7.76
C LEU A 482 12.96 17.92 8.83
N GLU A 483 13.54 18.07 10.01
CA GLU A 483 13.47 17.10 11.11
C GLU A 483 12.06 16.82 11.62
N TYR A 484 11.13 17.74 11.44
CA TYR A 484 9.72 17.58 11.82
C TYR A 484 8.88 16.76 10.83
N LEU A 485 9.35 16.57 9.59
CA LEU A 485 8.63 15.78 8.60
C LEU A 485 8.70 14.29 8.92
N SER A 486 7.77 13.53 8.35
CA SER A 486 7.84 12.06 8.29
C SER A 486 8.04 11.57 6.87
N LEU A 487 8.66 10.39 6.71
CA LEU A 487 8.83 9.76 5.39
C LEU A 487 7.48 9.38 4.74
N ALA A 488 6.46 9.13 5.53
CA ALA A 488 5.11 8.79 5.07
C ALA A 488 4.31 10.00 4.56
N ARG A 489 4.77 11.23 4.82
CA ARG A 489 4.06 12.45 4.41
C ARG A 489 3.92 12.52 2.89
N ALA A 490 2.69 12.72 2.43
CA ALA A 490 2.39 12.84 0.99
C ALA A 490 3.05 14.09 0.40
N THR A 491 3.69 13.96 -0.78
CA THR A 491 4.38 15.08 -1.43
C THR A 491 3.44 16.21 -1.83
N GLY A 492 2.17 15.91 -2.14
CA GLY A 492 1.16 16.91 -2.44
C GLY A 492 0.80 17.85 -1.28
N THR A 493 1.23 17.53 -0.04
CA THR A 493 0.99 18.35 1.16
C THR A 493 2.19 19.20 1.55
N LEU A 494 3.29 19.12 0.80
CA LEU A 494 4.51 19.86 1.07
C LEU A 494 4.39 21.31 0.57
N SER A 495 4.97 22.24 1.32
CA SER A 495 5.22 23.59 0.83
C SER A 495 6.30 23.58 -0.26
N GLY A 496 6.33 24.61 -1.10
CA GLY A 496 7.36 24.74 -2.13
C GLY A 496 8.80 24.66 -1.60
N GLY A 497 9.05 25.30 -0.45
CA GLY A 497 10.37 25.26 0.18
C GLY A 497 10.75 23.90 0.78
N GLU A 498 9.77 23.13 1.32
CA GLU A 498 10.00 21.74 1.74
C GLU A 498 10.35 20.86 0.55
N ALA A 499 9.58 20.95 -0.53
CA ALA A 499 9.81 20.19 -1.74
C ALA A 499 11.20 20.48 -2.35
N GLN A 500 11.62 21.74 -2.41
CA GLN A 500 12.95 22.12 -2.87
C GLN A 500 14.07 21.53 -2.03
N ARG A 501 13.99 21.63 -0.69
CA ARG A 501 14.99 21.07 0.22
C ARG A 501 15.11 19.56 0.10
N ILE A 502 13.99 18.85 -0.11
CA ILE A 502 14.00 17.41 -0.40
C ILE A 502 14.73 17.09 -1.70
N GLN A 503 14.51 17.88 -2.76
CA GLN A 503 15.19 17.69 -4.06
C GLN A 503 16.69 17.95 -3.99
N ILE A 504 17.14 18.94 -3.22
CA ILE A 504 18.57 19.21 -2.97
C ILE A 504 19.24 17.95 -2.40
N GLY A 505 18.59 17.27 -1.43
CA GLY A 505 19.10 16.02 -0.87
C GLY A 505 19.26 14.89 -1.87
N ARG A 506 18.33 14.80 -2.80
CA ARG A 506 18.42 13.80 -3.89
C ARG A 506 19.58 14.05 -4.84
N ALA A 507 19.92 15.30 -5.08
CA ALA A 507 21.01 15.69 -5.98
C ALA A 507 22.40 15.51 -5.37
N HIS A 508 22.53 15.39 -4.04
CA HIS A 508 23.80 15.29 -3.31
C HIS A 508 24.21 13.85 -2.96
N VAL A 509 23.34 12.89 -3.17
CA VAL A 509 23.53 11.46 -2.91
C VAL A 509 23.54 10.69 -4.22
#